data_26e667301b6b1bee89e84f41841ae1a3
#
_entry.id   26e667301b6b1bee89e84f41841ae1a3
#
_cell.length_a   1.000
_cell.length_b   1.000
_cell.length_c   1.000
_cell.angle_alpha   90.00
_cell.angle_beta   90.00
_cell.angle_gamma   90.00
#
_symmetry.space_group_name_H-M   'P 1'
#
loop_
_entity.id
_entity.type
_entity.pdbx_description
1 polymer ?
#
loop_
_entity_poly.entity_id
_entity_poly.type
_entity_poly.pdbx_seq_one_letter_code
_entity_poly.pdbx_strand_id
1 'polypeptide(L)'
;MTIRPAAIFIVLVLLNTSCSKILFHSAEKAFNKDLVHQPYDVIIVPGFPYDGEKWDRTLKMRINWAKYLYVNGYTKNVIFSGSAVATKYIESRVMANYAQAIGIPRKNLFTEEKAEHSTENVYYSYRLAKELGFTKIALATDPYQNSYMRKFIRNFELPIYLLPTVVDTLRILDMPEPKIEVNNTIQANFVKLSDRENFFQRFRGTMGSYIAWHEEDLKKKKYRRRYKQRMIPASVITKEP
;
A
#
# COMPACT_ATOMS: atom_id res chain seq x y z
N MET A 1 -40.39 25.38 -6.20
CA MET A 1 -39.74 24.65 -7.31
C MET A 1 -39.19 23.34 -6.72
N THR A 2 -39.95 22.25 -6.81
CA THR A 2 -39.59 20.96 -6.20
C THR A 2 -38.70 20.19 -7.17
N ILE A 3 -37.44 20.03 -6.83
CA ILE A 3 -36.49 19.22 -7.60
C ILE A 3 -36.97 17.76 -7.53
N ARG A 4 -37.27 17.16 -8.69
CA ARG A 4 -37.74 15.77 -8.74
C ARG A 4 -36.66 14.82 -8.26
N PRO A 5 -36.95 13.84 -7.38
CA PRO A 5 -35.94 12.93 -6.82
C PRO A 5 -35.13 12.17 -7.89
N ALA A 6 -35.75 11.93 -9.06
CA ALA A 6 -35.06 11.35 -10.22
C ALA A 6 -33.91 12.23 -10.74
N ALA A 7 -34.03 13.55 -10.70
CA ALA A 7 -32.99 14.46 -11.14
C ALA A 7 -31.78 14.43 -10.18
N ILE A 8 -32.02 14.32 -8.86
CA ILE A 8 -30.96 14.18 -7.84
C ILE A 8 -30.22 12.86 -8.03
N PHE A 9 -30.95 11.77 -8.31
CA PHE A 9 -30.34 10.46 -8.54
C PHE A 9 -29.45 10.44 -9.78
N ILE A 10 -29.89 11.04 -10.89
CA ILE A 10 -29.12 11.16 -12.14
C ILE A 10 -27.84 11.97 -11.90
N VAL A 11 -27.90 13.09 -11.19
CA VAL A 11 -26.74 13.92 -10.86
C VAL A 11 -25.74 13.14 -9.99
N LEU A 12 -26.20 12.38 -8.99
CA LEU A 12 -25.35 11.54 -8.14
C LEU A 12 -24.66 10.43 -8.95
N VAL A 13 -25.34 9.80 -9.90
CA VAL A 13 -24.75 8.78 -10.78
C VAL A 13 -23.70 9.39 -11.71
N LEU A 14 -23.97 10.55 -12.30
CA LEU A 14 -23.02 11.25 -13.17
C LEU A 14 -21.77 11.71 -12.43
N LEU A 15 -21.91 12.18 -11.19
CA LEU A 15 -20.78 12.58 -10.35
C LEU A 15 -19.86 11.39 -10.02
N ASN A 16 -20.44 10.23 -9.73
CA ASN A 16 -19.62 9.02 -9.42
C ASN A 16 -18.87 8.50 -10.66
N THR A 17 -19.47 8.50 -11.83
CA THR A 17 -18.80 8.06 -13.07
C THR A 17 -17.69 9.02 -13.52
N SER A 18 -17.86 10.32 -13.31
CA SER A 18 -16.84 11.32 -13.62
C SER A 18 -15.63 11.21 -12.69
N CYS A 19 -15.86 11.02 -11.40
CA CYS A 19 -14.79 10.93 -10.40
C CYS A 19 -13.88 9.70 -10.64
N SER A 20 -14.46 8.55 -10.98
CA SER A 20 -13.68 7.34 -11.27
C SER A 20 -12.83 7.48 -12.54
N LYS A 21 -13.37 8.07 -13.60
CA LYS A 21 -12.62 8.33 -14.85
C LYS A 21 -11.40 9.24 -14.62
N ILE A 22 -11.58 10.32 -13.86
CA ILE A 22 -10.48 11.23 -13.50
C ILE A 22 -9.38 10.49 -12.71
N LEU A 23 -9.79 9.63 -11.78
CA LEU A 23 -8.87 8.86 -10.96
C LEU A 23 -8.05 7.86 -11.80
N PHE A 24 -8.71 7.12 -12.69
CA PHE A 24 -8.06 6.15 -13.58
C PHE A 24 -7.11 6.84 -14.56
N HIS A 25 -7.53 7.94 -15.18
CA HIS A 25 -6.66 8.74 -16.04
C HIS A 25 -5.44 9.30 -15.28
N SER A 26 -5.64 9.76 -14.03
CA SER A 26 -4.53 10.23 -13.18
C SER A 26 -3.55 9.11 -12.84
N ALA A 27 -4.04 7.88 -12.63
CA ALA A 27 -3.20 6.71 -12.38
C ALA A 27 -2.40 6.33 -13.62
N GLU A 28 -3.04 6.25 -14.78
CA GLU A 28 -2.37 5.97 -16.05
C GLU A 28 -1.30 7.01 -16.38
N LYS A 29 -1.59 8.30 -16.19
CA LYS A 29 -0.60 9.37 -16.36
C LYS A 29 0.58 9.21 -15.41
N ALA A 30 0.35 8.82 -14.15
CA ALA A 30 1.42 8.58 -13.20
C ALA A 30 2.26 7.37 -13.61
N PHE A 31 1.63 6.27 -14.05
CA PHE A 31 2.30 5.08 -14.56
C PHE A 31 3.20 5.42 -15.75
N ASN A 32 2.68 6.06 -16.79
CA ASN A 32 3.43 6.41 -17.99
C ASN A 32 4.60 7.37 -17.70
N LYS A 33 4.40 8.32 -16.77
CA LYS A 33 5.45 9.24 -16.34
C LYS A 33 6.63 8.50 -15.70
N ASP A 34 6.35 7.55 -14.81
CA ASP A 34 7.40 6.92 -14.02
C ASP A 34 7.92 5.63 -14.70
N LEU A 35 7.18 5.06 -15.65
CA LEU A 35 7.62 3.87 -16.43
C LEU A 35 8.94 4.09 -17.16
N VAL A 36 9.25 5.32 -17.58
CA VAL A 36 10.50 5.65 -18.30
C VAL A 36 11.76 5.39 -17.46
N HIS A 37 11.60 5.26 -16.16
CA HIS A 37 12.69 4.97 -15.24
C HIS A 37 12.95 3.48 -15.00
N GLN A 38 12.23 2.58 -15.66
CA GLN A 38 12.46 1.12 -15.56
C GLN A 38 13.89 0.72 -16.00
N PRO A 39 14.40 -0.46 -15.64
CA PRO A 39 13.83 -1.37 -14.63
C PRO A 39 14.03 -0.86 -13.20
N TYR A 40 13.08 -1.20 -12.34
CA TYR A 40 13.17 -0.95 -10.90
C TYR A 40 13.89 -2.11 -10.21
N ASP A 41 14.60 -1.82 -9.11
CA ASP A 41 15.19 -2.89 -8.30
C ASP A 41 14.09 -3.66 -7.59
N VAL A 42 13.06 -2.92 -7.11
CA VAL A 42 11.94 -3.51 -6.38
C VAL A 42 10.68 -2.66 -6.49
N ILE A 43 9.52 -3.32 -6.52
CA ILE A 43 8.23 -2.68 -6.31
C ILE A 43 7.68 -3.01 -4.93
N ILE A 44 7.03 -2.03 -4.30
CA ILE A 44 6.26 -2.18 -3.07
C ILE A 44 4.80 -2.41 -3.44
N VAL A 45 4.20 -3.46 -2.92
CA VAL A 45 2.79 -3.81 -3.11
C VAL A 45 2.11 -3.87 -1.75
N PRO A 46 1.28 -2.90 -1.39
CA PRO A 46 0.59 -2.86 -0.11
C PRO A 46 -0.37 -4.04 0.06
N GLY A 47 -0.52 -4.49 1.30
CA GLY A 47 -1.36 -5.60 1.70
C GLY A 47 -2.85 -5.36 1.47
N PHE A 48 -3.58 -6.46 1.47
CA PHE A 48 -5.04 -6.48 1.50
C PHE A 48 -5.49 -7.75 2.22
N PRO A 49 -6.53 -7.69 3.07
CA PRO A 49 -6.98 -8.82 3.88
C PRO A 49 -7.38 -10.04 3.06
N TYR A 50 -7.00 -11.22 3.56
CA TYR A 50 -7.47 -12.51 3.09
C TYR A 50 -8.32 -13.16 4.18
N ASP A 51 -9.49 -13.68 3.86
CA ASP A 51 -10.43 -14.26 4.82
C ASP A 51 -10.18 -15.76 5.13
N GLY A 52 -9.32 -16.39 4.35
CA GLY A 52 -9.02 -17.83 4.45
C GLY A 52 -9.77 -18.70 3.43
N GLU A 53 -10.73 -18.15 2.71
CA GLU A 53 -11.59 -18.89 1.79
C GLU A 53 -11.58 -18.29 0.38
N LYS A 54 -11.86 -16.99 0.27
CA LYS A 54 -12.07 -16.32 -1.02
C LYS A 54 -11.01 -15.29 -1.33
N TRP A 55 -10.60 -15.24 -2.58
CA TRP A 55 -9.70 -14.23 -3.08
C TRP A 55 -10.45 -12.94 -3.39
N ASP A 56 -10.25 -11.91 -2.55
CA ASP A 56 -10.80 -10.58 -2.82
C ASP A 56 -10.28 -10.03 -4.16
N ARG A 57 -11.12 -9.28 -4.85
CA ARG A 57 -10.78 -8.69 -6.15
C ARG A 57 -9.58 -7.74 -6.06
N THR A 58 -9.47 -6.95 -5.01
CA THR A 58 -8.36 -6.00 -4.81
C THR A 58 -7.06 -6.74 -4.56
N LEU A 59 -7.11 -7.79 -3.73
CA LEU A 59 -5.97 -8.65 -3.48
C LEU A 59 -5.44 -9.26 -4.79
N LYS A 60 -6.33 -9.91 -5.57
CA LYS A 60 -5.98 -10.51 -6.87
C LYS A 60 -5.39 -9.47 -7.83
N MET A 61 -6.03 -8.31 -7.92
CA MET A 61 -5.58 -7.22 -8.77
C MET A 61 -4.15 -6.79 -8.44
N ARG A 62 -3.84 -6.54 -7.15
CA ARG A 62 -2.50 -6.10 -6.72
C ARG A 62 -1.43 -7.14 -7.04
N ILE A 63 -1.71 -8.43 -6.79
CA ILE A 63 -0.75 -9.50 -7.03
C ILE A 63 -0.53 -9.73 -8.53
N ASN A 64 -1.60 -9.74 -9.33
CA ASN A 64 -1.48 -9.93 -10.77
C ASN A 64 -0.85 -8.71 -11.47
N TRP A 65 -1.07 -7.50 -10.94
CA TRP A 65 -0.33 -6.32 -11.37
C TRP A 65 1.16 -6.42 -11.09
N ALA A 66 1.53 -6.91 -9.90
CA ALA A 66 2.93 -7.17 -9.56
C ALA A 66 3.56 -8.20 -10.50
N LYS A 67 2.83 -9.30 -10.80
CA LYS A 67 3.26 -10.29 -11.79
C LYS A 67 3.45 -9.66 -13.17
N TYR A 68 2.51 -8.85 -13.63
CA TYR A 68 2.61 -8.15 -14.91
C TYR A 68 3.88 -7.30 -14.99
N LEU A 69 4.15 -6.49 -13.95
CA LEU A 69 5.35 -5.66 -13.89
C LEU A 69 6.65 -6.49 -13.87
N TYR A 70 6.63 -7.62 -13.16
CA TYR A 70 7.76 -8.53 -13.07
C TYR A 70 8.06 -9.24 -14.41
N VAL A 71 7.04 -9.84 -15.03
CA VAL A 71 7.19 -10.61 -16.28
C VAL A 71 7.62 -9.70 -17.45
N ASN A 72 7.14 -8.46 -17.47
CA ASN A 72 7.54 -7.49 -18.50
C ASN A 72 8.90 -6.82 -18.21
N GLY A 73 9.63 -7.24 -17.16
CA GLY A 73 10.94 -6.73 -16.83
C GLY A 73 10.94 -5.31 -16.26
N TYR A 74 9.79 -4.78 -15.86
CA TYR A 74 9.71 -3.43 -15.27
C TYR A 74 10.25 -3.39 -13.85
N THR A 75 10.28 -4.54 -13.17
CA THR A 75 10.90 -4.70 -11.86
C THR A 75 11.65 -6.03 -11.76
N LYS A 76 12.66 -6.08 -10.90
CA LYS A 76 13.44 -7.29 -10.61
C LYS A 76 12.88 -8.05 -9.40
N ASN A 77 12.31 -7.34 -8.44
CA ASN A 77 11.86 -7.89 -7.16
C ASN A 77 10.53 -7.28 -6.74
N VAL A 78 9.87 -7.93 -5.78
CA VAL A 78 8.59 -7.49 -5.20
C VAL A 78 8.67 -7.57 -3.68
N ILE A 79 8.32 -6.49 -2.98
CA ILE A 79 8.03 -6.49 -1.55
C ILE A 79 6.51 -6.43 -1.40
N PHE A 80 5.90 -7.46 -0.83
CA PHE A 80 4.54 -7.40 -0.32
C PHE A 80 4.58 -6.93 1.13
N SER A 81 3.67 -6.04 1.50
CA SER A 81 3.65 -5.41 2.82
C SER A 81 2.30 -5.61 3.51
N GLY A 82 2.33 -5.75 4.81
CA GLY A 82 1.17 -5.83 5.67
C GLY A 82 1.23 -6.99 6.65
N SER A 83 0.87 -6.70 7.90
CA SER A 83 0.72 -7.67 8.98
C SER A 83 -0.66 -8.34 8.95
N ALA A 84 -1.03 -9.06 10.00
CA ALA A 84 -2.37 -9.55 10.21
C ALA A 84 -3.24 -8.42 10.82
N VAL A 85 -4.07 -7.77 10.01
CA VAL A 85 -4.83 -6.57 10.38
C VAL A 85 -6.30 -6.87 10.61
N ALA A 86 -6.99 -7.35 9.60
CA ALA A 86 -8.43 -7.63 9.64
C ALA A 86 -8.74 -9.11 9.91
N THR A 87 -7.79 -9.98 9.61
CA THR A 87 -7.88 -11.44 9.78
C THR A 87 -6.59 -11.95 10.37
N LYS A 88 -6.56 -13.19 10.84
CA LYS A 88 -5.36 -13.84 11.39
C LYS A 88 -4.23 -14.06 10.40
N TYR A 89 -4.47 -13.85 9.11
CA TYR A 89 -3.49 -14.09 8.07
C TYR A 89 -2.61 -12.85 7.87
N ILE A 90 -1.30 -13.04 7.87
CA ILE A 90 -0.31 -12.00 7.56
C ILE A 90 -0.40 -11.71 6.06
N GLU A 91 -0.91 -10.53 5.71
CA GLU A 91 -1.26 -10.14 4.34
C GLU A 91 -0.08 -10.27 3.38
N SER A 92 1.10 -9.81 3.78
CA SER A 92 2.32 -9.90 2.97
C SER A 92 2.73 -11.33 2.63
N ARG A 93 2.61 -12.26 3.58
CA ARG A 93 2.91 -13.68 3.36
C ARG A 93 1.91 -14.36 2.44
N VAL A 94 0.61 -14.08 2.63
CA VAL A 94 -0.44 -14.59 1.74
C VAL A 94 -0.19 -14.15 0.30
N MET A 95 0.11 -12.84 0.12
CA MET A 95 0.36 -12.29 -1.20
C MET A 95 1.63 -12.87 -1.84
N ALA A 96 2.68 -13.10 -1.06
CA ALA A 96 3.92 -13.72 -1.54
C ALA A 96 3.69 -15.18 -1.97
N ASN A 97 2.94 -15.96 -1.17
CA ASN A 97 2.60 -17.35 -1.52
C ASN A 97 1.75 -17.41 -2.80
N TYR A 98 0.77 -16.52 -2.94
CA TYR A 98 -0.01 -16.40 -4.17
C TYR A 98 0.89 -16.04 -5.36
N ALA A 99 1.71 -15.00 -5.23
CA ALA A 99 2.61 -14.56 -6.30
C ALA A 99 3.59 -15.65 -6.74
N GLN A 100 4.10 -16.45 -5.80
CA GLN A 100 4.91 -17.62 -6.09
C GLN A 100 4.12 -18.68 -6.88
N ALA A 101 2.90 -19.00 -6.46
CA ALA A 101 2.05 -19.97 -7.11
C ALA A 101 1.68 -19.58 -8.56
N ILE A 102 1.65 -18.29 -8.87
CA ILE A 102 1.40 -17.80 -10.24
C ILE A 102 2.68 -17.51 -11.04
N GLY A 103 3.87 -17.87 -10.52
CA GLY A 103 5.12 -17.93 -11.28
C GLY A 103 6.15 -16.83 -11.02
N ILE A 104 6.03 -16.02 -9.95
CA ILE A 104 7.16 -15.17 -9.52
C ILE A 104 8.08 -16.01 -8.63
N PRO A 105 9.38 -16.15 -8.96
CA PRO A 105 10.30 -16.98 -8.18
C PRO A 105 10.43 -16.49 -6.73
N ARG A 106 10.45 -17.41 -5.75
CA ARG A 106 10.51 -17.09 -4.33
C ARG A 106 11.68 -16.16 -3.97
N LYS A 107 12.83 -16.32 -4.61
CA LYS A 107 14.03 -15.50 -4.41
C LYS A 107 13.84 -14.01 -4.74
N ASN A 108 12.81 -13.68 -5.52
CA ASN A 108 12.48 -12.30 -5.89
C ASN A 108 11.31 -11.72 -5.09
N LEU A 109 10.80 -12.48 -4.08
CA LEU A 109 9.68 -12.10 -3.24
C LEU A 109 10.14 -11.83 -1.82
N PHE A 110 9.83 -10.66 -1.30
CA PHE A 110 10.12 -10.21 0.05
C PHE A 110 8.83 -9.84 0.76
N THR A 111 8.79 -9.98 2.10
CA THR A 111 7.63 -9.65 2.92
C THR A 111 8.00 -8.62 3.98
N GLU A 112 7.23 -7.57 4.10
CA GLU A 112 7.24 -6.62 5.19
C GLU A 112 6.00 -6.89 6.05
N GLU A 113 6.17 -7.18 7.34
CA GLU A 113 5.14 -7.80 8.18
C GLU A 113 4.73 -6.92 9.38
N LYS A 114 5.26 -5.70 9.49
CA LYS A 114 5.00 -4.80 10.63
C LYS A 114 3.86 -3.83 10.38
N ALA A 115 3.62 -3.50 9.10
CA ALA A 115 2.65 -2.47 8.73
C ALA A 115 1.21 -2.89 9.08
N GLU A 116 0.49 -2.03 9.78
CA GLU A 116 -0.92 -2.17 10.10
C GLU A 116 -1.79 -1.10 9.41
N HIS A 117 -1.17 -0.05 8.86
CA HIS A 117 -1.84 1.05 8.17
C HIS A 117 -1.24 1.31 6.79
N SER A 118 -2.03 1.92 5.92
CA SER A 118 -1.65 2.13 4.51
C SER A 118 -0.34 2.91 4.33
N THR A 119 -0.07 3.93 5.15
CA THR A 119 1.18 4.69 5.08
C THR A 119 2.37 3.93 5.62
N GLU A 120 2.15 3.04 6.58
CA GLU A 120 3.16 2.14 7.13
C GLU A 120 3.61 1.13 6.08
N ASN A 121 2.66 0.56 5.31
CA ASN A 121 2.98 -0.32 4.18
C ASN A 121 4.04 0.31 3.26
N VAL A 122 3.88 1.58 2.94
CA VAL A 122 4.84 2.28 2.06
C VAL A 122 6.15 2.54 2.77
N TYR A 123 6.10 3.07 3.99
CA TYR A 123 7.32 3.49 4.68
C TYR A 123 8.18 2.32 5.16
N TYR A 124 7.58 1.30 5.78
CA TYR A 124 8.35 0.15 6.27
C TYR A 124 8.91 -0.70 5.13
N SER A 125 8.16 -0.83 4.02
CA SER A 125 8.70 -1.46 2.81
C SER A 125 9.83 -0.65 2.17
N TYR A 126 9.75 0.68 2.18
CA TYR A 126 10.86 1.53 1.75
C TYR A 126 12.10 1.31 2.61
N ARG A 127 11.94 1.18 3.93
CA ARG A 127 13.06 0.86 4.84
C ARG A 127 13.64 -0.51 4.54
N LEU A 128 12.79 -1.53 4.41
CA LEU A 128 13.23 -2.88 4.05
C LEU A 128 13.97 -2.88 2.71
N ALA A 129 13.47 -2.15 1.71
CA ALA A 129 14.15 -2.03 0.43
C ALA A 129 15.56 -1.44 0.56
N LYS A 130 15.73 -0.40 1.38
CA LYS A 130 17.06 0.19 1.67
C LYS A 130 17.98 -0.82 2.37
N GLU A 131 17.48 -1.55 3.35
CA GLU A 131 18.23 -2.58 4.09
C GLU A 131 18.70 -3.72 3.17
N LEU A 132 17.89 -4.06 2.16
CA LEU A 132 18.23 -5.03 1.11
C LEU A 132 19.16 -4.46 0.02
N GLY A 133 19.55 -3.19 0.11
CA GLY A 133 20.43 -2.54 -0.86
C GLY A 133 19.73 -2.07 -2.14
N PHE A 134 18.39 -2.09 -2.19
CA PHE A 134 17.64 -1.59 -3.33
C PHE A 134 17.61 -0.05 -3.33
N THR A 135 17.87 0.55 -4.49
CA THR A 135 17.96 2.00 -4.64
C THR A 135 16.82 2.57 -5.50
N LYS A 136 16.37 1.82 -6.49
CA LYS A 136 15.34 2.23 -7.43
C LYS A 136 14.02 1.54 -7.10
N ILE A 137 13.21 2.23 -6.31
CA ILE A 137 12.01 1.70 -5.67
C ILE A 137 10.76 2.31 -6.28
N ALA A 138 9.74 1.50 -6.58
CA ALA A 138 8.44 2.01 -6.99
C ALA A 138 7.30 1.43 -6.14
N LEU A 139 6.19 2.18 -6.03
CA LEU A 139 4.93 1.73 -5.42
C LEU A 139 4.00 1.24 -6.52
N ALA A 140 3.56 -0.01 -6.44
CA ALA A 140 2.59 -0.63 -7.32
C ALA A 140 1.31 -0.95 -6.55
N THR A 141 0.25 -0.19 -6.80
CA THR A 141 -1.02 -0.34 -6.09
C THR A 141 -2.19 0.09 -6.95
N ASP A 142 -3.43 -0.06 -6.45
CA ASP A 142 -4.64 0.38 -7.14
C ASP A 142 -4.72 1.92 -7.28
N PRO A 143 -5.53 2.43 -8.22
CA PRO A 143 -5.64 3.88 -8.47
C PRO A 143 -6.11 4.69 -7.26
N TYR A 144 -6.97 4.12 -6.40
CA TYR A 144 -7.49 4.81 -5.21
C TYR A 144 -6.40 4.99 -4.17
N GLN A 145 -5.72 3.92 -3.81
CA GLN A 145 -4.62 3.98 -2.85
C GLN A 145 -3.44 4.80 -3.41
N ASN A 146 -3.15 4.71 -4.70
CA ASN A 146 -2.11 5.51 -5.36
C ASN A 146 -2.37 7.03 -5.19
N SER A 147 -3.60 7.48 -5.40
CA SER A 147 -3.97 8.89 -5.25
C SER A 147 -3.60 9.44 -3.86
N TYR A 148 -3.88 8.67 -2.82
CA TYR A 148 -3.59 9.01 -1.44
C TYR A 148 -2.09 8.89 -1.12
N MET A 149 -1.44 7.79 -1.51
CA MET A 149 -0.02 7.55 -1.25
C MET A 149 0.89 8.52 -1.99
N ARG A 150 0.53 8.96 -3.20
CA ARG A 150 1.25 10.00 -3.92
C ARG A 150 1.43 11.28 -3.09
N LYS A 151 0.37 11.70 -2.36
CA LYS A 151 0.45 12.87 -1.47
C LYS A 151 1.39 12.60 -0.29
N PHE A 152 1.31 11.41 0.30
CA PHE A 152 2.18 10.99 1.39
C PHE A 152 3.66 10.97 0.95
N ILE A 153 3.99 10.27 -0.13
CA ILE A 153 5.34 10.17 -0.70
C ILE A 153 5.93 11.56 -0.98
N ARG A 154 5.17 12.42 -1.63
CA ARG A 154 5.59 13.80 -1.92
C ARG A 154 5.78 14.64 -0.65
N ASN A 155 4.92 14.51 0.34
CA ASN A 155 5.00 15.30 1.57
C ASN A 155 6.26 14.96 2.37
N PHE A 156 6.65 13.69 2.39
CA PHE A 156 7.83 13.22 3.11
C PHE A 156 9.08 13.11 2.21
N GLU A 157 8.96 13.45 0.92
CA GLU A 157 10.06 13.40 -0.07
C GLU A 157 10.74 12.04 -0.14
N LEU A 158 9.93 10.98 -0.04
CA LEU A 158 10.44 9.61 -0.19
C LEU A 158 10.80 9.39 -1.67
N PRO A 159 11.97 8.81 -1.97
CA PRO A 159 12.41 8.55 -3.35
C PRO A 159 11.73 7.28 -3.89
N ILE A 160 10.41 7.33 -4.03
CA ILE A 160 9.58 6.23 -4.50
C ILE A 160 8.82 6.68 -5.74
N TYR A 161 9.00 5.95 -6.83
CA TYR A 161 8.25 6.11 -8.07
C TYR A 161 6.85 5.49 -7.97
N LEU A 162 5.97 5.80 -8.92
CA LEU A 162 4.58 5.34 -8.89
C LEU A 162 4.27 4.49 -10.12
N LEU A 163 3.94 3.23 -9.92
CA LEU A 163 3.47 2.30 -10.96
C LEU A 163 2.06 1.79 -10.63
N PRO A 164 1.07 2.69 -10.54
CA PRO A 164 -0.29 2.28 -10.23
C PRO A 164 -0.86 1.39 -11.34
N THR A 165 -1.86 0.62 -10.98
CA THR A 165 -2.56 -0.24 -11.90
C THR A 165 -3.23 0.56 -13.02
N VAL A 166 -3.01 0.13 -14.26
CA VAL A 166 -3.70 0.62 -15.45
C VAL A 166 -4.88 -0.30 -15.73
N VAL A 167 -6.10 0.27 -15.66
CA VAL A 167 -7.34 -0.52 -15.69
C VAL A 167 -7.50 -1.28 -17.01
N ASP A 168 -7.14 -0.69 -18.14
CA ASP A 168 -7.28 -1.34 -19.45
C ASP A 168 -6.30 -2.53 -19.59
N THR A 169 -5.10 -2.41 -19.05
CA THR A 169 -4.17 -3.55 -18.95
C THR A 169 -4.73 -4.66 -18.06
N LEU A 170 -5.34 -4.30 -16.92
CA LEU A 170 -5.94 -5.32 -16.02
C LEU A 170 -7.07 -6.11 -16.65
N ARG A 171 -7.84 -5.50 -17.55
CA ARG A 171 -8.99 -6.18 -18.18
C ARG A 171 -8.59 -7.37 -19.04
N ILE A 172 -7.35 -7.39 -19.53
CA ILE A 172 -6.81 -8.44 -20.37
C ILE A 172 -5.94 -9.46 -19.61
N LEU A 173 -5.69 -9.21 -18.31
CA LEU A 173 -4.91 -10.13 -17.48
C LEU A 173 -5.82 -11.24 -16.94
N ASP A 174 -5.34 -12.47 -17.09
CA ASP A 174 -5.88 -13.60 -16.34
C ASP A 174 -5.56 -13.43 -14.85
N MET A 175 -6.55 -13.64 -13.99
CA MET A 175 -6.43 -13.54 -12.54
C MET A 175 -6.77 -14.88 -11.90
N PRO A 176 -5.88 -15.87 -12.00
CA PRO A 176 -6.10 -17.21 -11.48
C PRO A 176 -6.29 -17.19 -9.97
N GLU A 177 -6.98 -18.20 -9.45
CA GLU A 177 -7.18 -18.41 -8.02
C GLU A 177 -6.42 -19.69 -7.58
N PRO A 178 -5.11 -19.57 -7.33
CA PRO A 178 -4.31 -20.72 -6.99
C PRO A 178 -4.66 -21.23 -5.57
N LYS A 179 -4.51 -22.52 -5.35
CA LYS A 179 -4.43 -23.08 -4.01
C LYS A 179 -3.03 -22.76 -3.45
N ILE A 180 -2.96 -22.18 -2.28
CA ILE A 180 -1.71 -21.84 -1.62
C ILE A 180 -1.63 -22.49 -0.24
N GLU A 181 -0.39 -22.68 0.26
CA GLU A 181 -0.16 -23.00 1.66
C GLU A 181 -0.41 -21.74 2.52
N VAL A 182 -1.30 -21.86 3.52
CA VAL A 182 -1.68 -20.74 4.39
C VAL A 182 -1.20 -20.89 5.84
N ASN A 183 -0.74 -22.06 6.26
CA ASN A 183 -0.34 -22.32 7.64
C ASN A 183 0.82 -21.39 8.08
N ASN A 184 1.77 -21.14 7.19
CA ASN A 184 2.91 -20.24 7.42
C ASN A 184 2.54 -18.76 7.39
N THR A 185 1.27 -18.44 7.12
CA THR A 185 0.78 -17.04 7.08
C THR A 185 0.00 -16.66 8.32
N ILE A 186 -0.26 -17.60 9.23
CA ILE A 186 -1.09 -17.36 10.43
C ILE A 186 -0.27 -16.68 11.52
N GLN A 187 -0.79 -15.57 12.01
CA GLN A 187 -0.26 -14.89 13.20
C GLN A 187 -0.79 -15.54 14.48
N ALA A 188 0.12 -15.99 15.32
CA ALA A 188 -0.26 -16.48 16.67
C ALA A 188 -0.82 -15.32 17.51
N ASN A 189 -1.78 -15.64 18.37
CA ASN A 189 -2.42 -14.67 19.30
C ASN A 189 -2.97 -13.42 18.58
N PHE A 190 -3.54 -13.62 17.39
CA PHE A 190 -4.09 -12.53 16.58
C PHE A 190 -5.22 -11.79 17.33
N VAL A 191 -5.12 -10.46 17.36
CA VAL A 191 -6.18 -9.56 17.77
C VAL A 191 -6.42 -8.57 16.65
N LYS A 192 -7.66 -8.49 16.18
CA LYS A 192 -8.05 -7.65 15.06
C LYS A 192 -7.75 -6.16 15.35
N LEU A 193 -7.26 -5.42 14.36
CA LEU A 193 -6.94 -4.00 14.55
C LEU A 193 -8.16 -3.18 15.02
N SER A 194 -9.36 -3.48 14.51
CA SER A 194 -10.59 -2.82 14.95
C SER A 194 -10.94 -3.02 16.43
N ASP A 195 -10.39 -4.06 17.06
CA ASP A 195 -10.61 -4.36 18.48
C ASP A 195 -9.56 -3.69 19.38
N ARG A 196 -8.41 -3.29 18.78
CA ARG A 196 -7.32 -2.56 19.44
C ARG A 196 -7.38 -1.05 19.22
N GLU A 197 -7.97 -0.61 18.11
CA GLU A 197 -8.01 0.80 17.69
C GLU A 197 -9.42 1.23 17.33
N ASN A 198 -9.89 2.33 17.92
CA ASN A 198 -11.14 2.98 17.50
C ASN A 198 -11.00 3.65 16.12
N PHE A 199 -12.11 4.15 15.57
CA PHE A 199 -12.15 4.79 14.26
C PHE A 199 -11.13 5.94 14.10
N PHE A 200 -11.01 6.82 15.09
CA PHE A 200 -10.10 7.97 15.04
C PHE A 200 -8.63 7.55 15.11
N GLN A 201 -8.31 6.52 15.89
CA GLN A 201 -6.97 5.95 15.95
C GLN A 201 -6.58 5.35 14.60
N ARG A 202 -7.42 4.52 14.00
CA ARG A 202 -7.18 3.95 12.66
C ARG A 202 -7.03 5.03 11.59
N PHE A 203 -7.87 6.07 11.62
CA PHE A 203 -7.73 7.21 10.72
C PHE A 203 -6.38 7.91 10.89
N ARG A 204 -5.95 8.17 12.13
CA ARG A 204 -4.63 8.76 12.41
C ARG A 204 -3.48 7.86 11.97
N GLY A 205 -3.57 6.54 12.18
CA GLY A 205 -2.61 5.57 11.67
C GLY A 205 -2.50 5.62 10.14
N THR A 206 -3.65 5.60 9.46
CA THR A 206 -3.70 5.76 8.01
C THR A 206 -3.03 7.06 7.53
N MET A 207 -3.09 8.14 8.32
CA MET A 207 -2.40 9.40 8.05
C MET A 207 -0.90 9.41 8.44
N GLY A 208 -0.35 8.27 8.87
CA GLY A 208 1.06 8.11 9.20
C GLY A 208 1.45 8.56 10.60
N SER A 209 0.47 8.66 11.53
CA SER A 209 0.74 9.12 12.89
C SER A 209 1.53 8.11 13.72
N TYR A 210 1.47 6.83 13.38
CA TYR A 210 2.11 5.75 14.15
C TYR A 210 3.40 5.24 13.52
N ILE A 211 3.81 5.81 12.39
CA ILE A 211 5.07 5.44 11.74
C ILE A 211 6.24 5.71 12.69
N ALA A 212 7.04 4.67 12.94
CA ALA A 212 8.32 4.77 13.61
C ALA A 212 9.39 5.30 12.62
N TRP A 213 9.43 6.61 12.45
CA TRP A 213 10.32 7.27 11.50
C TRP A 213 11.80 7.13 11.91
N HIS A 214 12.66 6.91 10.95
CA HIS A 214 14.09 7.19 11.09
C HIS A 214 14.34 8.69 10.82
N GLU A 215 15.13 9.35 11.67
CA GLU A 215 15.35 10.82 11.56
C GLU A 215 15.93 11.21 10.19
N GLU A 216 16.78 10.38 9.62
CA GLU A 216 17.40 10.57 8.31
C GLU A 216 16.41 10.68 7.14
N ASP A 217 15.23 10.03 7.26
CA ASP A 217 14.19 10.05 6.24
C ASP A 217 13.28 11.28 6.36
N LEU A 218 13.36 12.04 7.47
CA LEU A 218 12.59 13.24 7.71
C LEU A 218 13.29 14.49 7.14
N LYS A 219 13.25 14.67 5.83
CA LYS A 219 13.94 15.78 5.15
C LYS A 219 13.43 17.16 5.56
N LYS A 220 12.12 17.33 5.72
CA LYS A 220 11.52 18.63 6.09
C LYS A 220 11.64 18.93 7.57
N LYS A 221 12.18 20.11 7.91
CA LYS A 221 12.37 20.61 9.29
C LYS A 221 11.11 20.50 10.16
N LYS A 222 9.91 20.78 9.60
CA LYS A 222 8.64 20.68 10.33
C LYS A 222 8.31 19.27 10.81
N TYR A 223 8.61 18.24 10.00
CA TYR A 223 8.36 16.84 10.37
C TYR A 223 9.41 16.33 11.36
N ARG A 224 10.68 16.70 11.18
CA ARG A 224 11.77 16.42 12.11
C ARG A 224 11.49 17.00 13.50
N ARG A 225 11.00 18.26 13.57
CA ARG A 225 10.61 18.89 14.83
C ARG A 225 9.46 18.15 15.52
N ARG A 226 8.40 17.76 14.78
CA ARG A 226 7.27 16.99 15.31
C ARG A 226 7.70 15.60 15.80
N TYR A 227 8.61 14.95 15.11
CA TYR A 227 9.19 13.67 15.51
C TYR A 227 9.93 13.81 16.85
N LYS A 228 10.84 14.77 16.96
CA LYS A 228 11.59 15.05 18.21
C LYS A 228 10.67 15.35 19.38
N GLN A 229 9.60 16.11 19.17
CA GLN A 229 8.62 16.41 20.22
C GLN A 229 7.87 15.18 20.72
N ARG A 230 7.66 14.17 19.86
CA ARG A 230 7.01 12.91 20.25
C ARG A 230 7.96 11.95 20.97
N MET A 231 9.26 12.03 20.71
CA MET A 231 10.27 11.19 21.34
C MET A 231 10.69 11.69 22.72
N ILE A 232 10.29 12.92 23.12
CA ILE A 232 10.49 13.39 24.50
C ILE A 232 9.45 12.69 25.38
N PRO A 233 9.85 11.87 26.36
CA PRO A 233 8.91 11.24 27.30
C PRO A 233 8.08 12.30 28.01
N ALA A 234 6.79 12.04 28.24
CA ALA A 234 5.90 12.96 28.94
C ALA A 234 6.42 13.36 30.33
N SER A 235 7.28 12.55 30.96
CA SER A 235 7.97 12.83 32.24
C SER A 235 8.96 14.01 32.20
N VAL A 236 9.34 14.48 31.01
CA VAL A 236 10.29 15.64 30.88
C VAL A 236 9.54 16.96 30.68
N ILE A 237 8.22 16.94 30.57
CA ILE A 237 7.39 18.14 30.32
C ILE A 237 6.87 18.75 31.63
N THR A 238 7.19 18.20 32.77
CA THR A 238 6.97 18.89 34.04
C THR A 238 7.95 20.03 34.12
N LYS A 239 7.48 21.24 33.73
CA LYS A 239 8.16 22.48 34.08
C LYS A 239 8.24 22.52 35.59
N GLU A 240 9.45 22.59 36.08
CA GLU A 240 9.69 23.06 37.45
C GLU A 240 9.09 24.48 37.61
N PRO A 241 8.57 24.80 38.82
CA PRO A 241 7.87 26.06 39.11
C PRO A 241 8.75 27.29 38.98
#